data_59df19596dd42a2768b401cfcb3802ff
#
_entry.id   59df19596dd42a2768b401cfcb3802ff
#
_cell.length_a   1.000
_cell.length_b   1.000
_cell.length_c   1.000
_cell.angle_alpha   90.00
_cell.angle_beta   90.00
_cell.angle_gamma   90.00
#
_symmetry.space_group_name_H-M   'P 1'
#
loop_
_entity.id
_entity.type
_entity.pdbx_description
1 polymer ?
#
loop_
_entity_poly.entity_id
_entity_poly.type
_entity_poly.pdbx_seq_one_letter_code
_entity_poly.pdbx_strand_id
1 'polypeptide(L)'
;VAVRNLSGSVPKTAFLPATSVLMNQLLTAVVDAEKDGFDAVVIACCSDPGLQDAKDLVSIPVTAPMEAAVYTAAPIGRLGIIAPRIESGEGENLPSNSNWVRKLIHQYGASHNFAGVRFTPAPHPSAKETERLLKEDLSELCRLVQEGMSNSLDEKGIDEAKRACDEDDAKVLFFACTIWGGLLDKVQNSVSAKILDPVKNSVIFAEMLAKI
;
A
#
# COMPACT_ATOMS: atom_id res chain seq x y z
N VAL A 1 -9.94 -9.96 13.49
CA VAL A 1 -9.67 -9.48 12.11
C VAL A 1 -9.96 -10.62 11.15
N ALA A 2 -10.76 -10.39 10.11
CA ALA A 2 -10.97 -11.31 9.00
C ALA A 2 -10.35 -10.73 7.72
N VAL A 3 -9.85 -11.59 6.84
CA VAL A 3 -9.31 -11.18 5.54
C VAL A 3 -10.22 -11.73 4.44
N ARG A 4 -10.65 -10.86 3.54
CA ARG A 4 -11.42 -11.21 2.34
C ARG A 4 -10.64 -10.82 1.10
N ASN A 5 -10.44 -11.76 0.21
CA ASN A 5 -9.85 -11.52 -1.10
C ASN A 5 -10.95 -11.33 -2.14
N LEU A 6 -10.74 -10.39 -3.06
CA LEU A 6 -11.63 -10.26 -4.22
C LEU A 6 -11.41 -11.46 -5.14
N SER A 7 -12.50 -11.95 -5.73
CA SER A 7 -12.47 -13.08 -6.67
C SER A 7 -12.41 -12.58 -8.11
N GLY A 8 -11.73 -13.30 -8.97
CA GLY A 8 -11.67 -13.05 -10.41
C GLY A 8 -10.27 -12.79 -10.94
N SER A 9 -10.09 -13.07 -12.23
CA SER A 9 -8.86 -12.73 -12.93
C SER A 9 -8.89 -11.24 -13.31
N VAL A 10 -7.83 -10.53 -12.96
CA VAL A 10 -7.60 -9.20 -13.54
C VAL A 10 -7.34 -9.40 -15.03
N PRO A 11 -8.12 -8.78 -15.95
CA PRO A 11 -7.83 -8.88 -17.37
C PRO A 11 -6.40 -8.44 -17.67
N LYS A 12 -5.79 -9.08 -18.68
CA LYS A 12 -4.45 -8.79 -19.20
C LYS A 12 -4.35 -7.38 -19.77
N THR A 13 -4.42 -6.38 -18.94
CA THR A 13 -4.15 -5.03 -19.40
C THR A 13 -3.18 -4.40 -18.43
N ALA A 14 -1.92 -4.41 -18.81
CA ALA A 14 -0.86 -3.66 -18.14
C ALA A 14 -1.19 -2.17 -17.98
N PHE A 15 -2.31 -1.73 -18.51
CA PHE A 15 -2.73 -0.32 -18.58
C PHE A 15 -4.07 0.00 -17.90
N LEU A 16 -4.91 -1.00 -17.61
CA LEU A 16 -6.08 -0.73 -16.80
C LEU A 16 -5.68 -0.79 -15.33
N PRO A 17 -5.91 0.28 -14.57
CA PRO A 17 -5.78 0.17 -13.13
C PRO A 17 -6.66 -0.99 -12.68
N ALA A 18 -6.07 -1.97 -12.01
CA ALA A 18 -6.81 -3.08 -11.39
C ALA A 18 -8.00 -2.56 -10.55
N THR A 19 -7.84 -1.37 -9.99
CA THR A 19 -8.85 -0.59 -9.29
C THR A 19 -10.15 -0.43 -10.08
N SER A 20 -10.11 -0.09 -11.37
CA SER A 20 -11.33 0.11 -12.17
C SER A 20 -12.08 -1.20 -12.44
N VAL A 21 -11.37 -2.30 -12.58
CA VAL A 21 -11.95 -3.62 -12.88
C VAL A 21 -12.56 -4.25 -11.62
N LEU A 22 -11.90 -4.08 -10.47
CA LEU A 22 -12.30 -4.70 -9.22
C LEU A 22 -13.21 -3.82 -8.37
N MET A 23 -13.52 -2.60 -8.79
CA MET A 23 -14.25 -1.62 -7.98
C MET A 23 -15.61 -2.15 -7.51
N ASN A 24 -16.41 -2.73 -8.41
CA ASN A 24 -17.71 -3.27 -8.03
C ASN A 24 -17.60 -4.39 -6.97
N GLN A 25 -16.61 -5.29 -7.11
CA GLN A 25 -16.38 -6.35 -6.13
C GLN A 25 -15.91 -5.77 -4.79
N LEU A 26 -15.03 -4.77 -4.82
CA LEU A 26 -14.54 -4.09 -3.64
C LEU A 26 -15.69 -3.46 -2.84
N LEU A 27 -16.52 -2.66 -3.51
CA LEU A 27 -17.63 -1.96 -2.87
C LEU A 27 -18.69 -2.95 -2.34
N THR A 28 -18.97 -4.02 -3.09
CA THR A 28 -19.85 -5.10 -2.62
C THR A 28 -19.29 -5.76 -1.36
N ALA A 29 -17.98 -6.06 -1.33
CA ALA A 29 -17.35 -6.67 -0.16
C ALA A 29 -17.39 -5.77 1.09
N VAL A 30 -17.31 -4.45 0.90
CA VAL A 30 -17.46 -3.47 2.00
C VAL A 30 -18.90 -3.48 2.56
N VAL A 31 -19.90 -3.44 1.68
CA VAL A 31 -21.31 -3.51 2.09
C VAL A 31 -21.64 -4.84 2.79
N ASP A 32 -21.08 -5.94 2.30
CA ASP A 32 -21.30 -7.25 2.92
C ASP A 32 -20.57 -7.36 4.28
N ALA A 33 -19.44 -6.68 4.48
CA ALA A 33 -18.79 -6.62 5.77
C ALA A 33 -19.68 -5.95 6.84
N GLU A 34 -20.34 -4.83 6.51
CA GLU A 34 -21.30 -4.19 7.42
C GLU A 34 -22.47 -5.11 7.75
N LYS A 35 -23.06 -5.79 6.76
CA LYS A 35 -24.16 -6.75 6.97
C LYS A 35 -23.75 -7.93 7.84
N ASP A 36 -22.50 -8.37 7.75
CA ASP A 36 -21.94 -9.46 8.54
C ASP A 36 -21.55 -9.04 9.96
N GLY A 37 -21.74 -7.77 10.31
CA GLY A 37 -21.54 -7.24 11.66
C GLY A 37 -20.10 -6.91 12.01
N PHE A 38 -19.26 -6.58 11.01
CA PHE A 38 -17.93 -6.03 11.28
C PHE A 38 -18.02 -4.57 11.73
N ASP A 39 -17.16 -4.17 12.66
CA ASP A 39 -17.13 -2.83 13.23
C ASP A 39 -16.38 -1.81 12.38
N ALA A 40 -15.52 -2.26 11.46
CA ALA A 40 -14.77 -1.40 10.54
C ALA A 40 -14.22 -2.22 9.36
N VAL A 41 -13.84 -1.53 8.28
CA VAL A 41 -13.21 -2.13 7.09
C VAL A 41 -11.88 -1.43 6.77
N VAL A 42 -10.87 -2.22 6.40
CA VAL A 42 -9.62 -1.73 5.82
C VAL A 42 -9.52 -2.18 4.36
N ILE A 43 -9.44 -1.23 3.43
CA ILE A 43 -9.12 -1.51 2.03
C ILE A 43 -7.61 -1.69 1.91
N ALA A 44 -7.11 -2.93 1.90
CA ALA A 44 -5.69 -3.26 2.01
C ALA A 44 -4.90 -3.00 0.71
N CYS A 45 -4.92 -1.76 0.22
CA CYS A 45 -4.13 -1.29 -0.93
C CYS A 45 -3.70 0.16 -0.71
N CYS A 46 -2.39 0.45 -0.82
CA CYS A 46 -1.85 1.78 -0.52
C CYS A 46 -2.22 2.89 -1.52
N SER A 47 -2.88 2.56 -2.63
CA SER A 47 -3.49 3.56 -3.52
C SER A 47 -4.90 3.98 -3.09
N ASP A 48 -5.40 3.45 -1.98
CA ASP A 48 -6.72 3.72 -1.37
C ASP A 48 -7.88 3.67 -2.38
N PRO A 49 -7.99 2.59 -3.19
CA PRO A 49 -8.96 2.52 -4.28
C PRO A 49 -10.39 2.51 -3.75
N GLY A 50 -11.24 3.38 -4.29
CA GLY A 50 -12.67 3.44 -3.95
C GLY A 50 -12.98 3.81 -2.50
N LEU A 51 -12.00 4.32 -1.74
CA LEU A 51 -12.19 4.61 -0.32
C LEU A 51 -13.33 5.60 -0.06
N GLN A 52 -13.43 6.65 -0.86
CA GLN A 52 -14.52 7.62 -0.70
C GLN A 52 -15.88 6.99 -1.01
N ASP A 53 -15.97 6.27 -2.14
CA ASP A 53 -17.22 5.58 -2.51
C ASP A 53 -17.63 4.55 -1.45
N ALA A 54 -16.64 3.84 -0.88
CA ALA A 54 -16.88 2.88 0.20
C ALA A 54 -17.44 3.55 1.46
N LYS A 55 -16.90 4.70 1.86
CA LYS A 55 -17.38 5.48 3.00
C LYS A 55 -18.82 5.99 2.82
N ASP A 56 -19.20 6.29 1.58
CA ASP A 56 -20.54 6.77 1.26
C ASP A 56 -21.60 5.64 1.26
N LEU A 57 -21.17 4.36 1.20
CA LEU A 57 -22.06 3.21 1.09
C LEU A 57 -22.41 2.56 2.42
N VAL A 58 -21.60 2.73 3.47
CA VAL A 58 -21.77 2.06 4.76
C VAL A 58 -21.67 3.04 5.93
N SER A 59 -22.21 2.65 7.07
CA SER A 59 -22.20 3.45 8.29
C SER A 59 -20.99 3.13 9.20
N ILE A 60 -20.38 1.94 9.01
CA ILE A 60 -19.17 1.57 9.73
C ILE A 60 -17.94 2.28 9.17
N PRO A 61 -16.91 2.58 9.97
CA PRO A 61 -15.68 3.18 9.49
C PRO A 61 -15.01 2.37 8.39
N VAL A 62 -14.64 3.03 7.30
CA VAL A 62 -13.79 2.46 6.25
C VAL A 62 -12.52 3.30 6.16
N THR A 63 -11.37 2.65 6.13
CA THR A 63 -10.07 3.32 5.95
C THR A 63 -9.18 2.53 5.00
N ALA A 64 -8.04 3.12 4.66
CA ALA A 64 -7.04 2.50 3.80
C ALA A 64 -5.63 2.98 4.18
N PRO A 65 -4.56 2.30 3.74
CA PRO A 65 -3.21 2.51 4.26
C PRO A 65 -2.64 3.92 4.08
N MET A 66 -2.90 4.59 2.96
CA MET A 66 -2.38 5.95 2.76
C MET A 66 -3.12 6.96 3.64
N GLU A 67 -4.44 6.85 3.74
CA GLU A 67 -5.23 7.68 4.65
C GLU A 67 -4.75 7.50 6.09
N ALA A 68 -4.67 6.27 6.56
CA ALA A 68 -4.21 5.96 7.91
C ALA A 68 -2.80 6.49 8.17
N ALA A 69 -1.89 6.37 7.20
CA ALA A 69 -0.52 6.88 7.33
C ALA A 69 -0.47 8.40 7.44
N VAL A 70 -1.25 9.11 6.63
CA VAL A 70 -1.32 10.58 6.64
C VAL A 70 -1.80 11.08 8.01
N TYR A 71 -2.89 10.54 8.51
CA TYR A 71 -3.45 11.01 9.79
C TYR A 71 -2.64 10.57 11.01
N THR A 72 -2.00 9.39 10.95
CA THR A 72 -1.08 8.95 12.01
C THR A 72 0.20 9.79 12.03
N ALA A 73 0.74 10.17 10.87
CA ALA A 73 1.96 10.96 10.77
C ALA A 73 1.77 12.43 11.20
N ALA A 74 0.58 12.98 11.04
CA ALA A 74 0.30 14.41 11.26
C ALA A 74 0.80 14.97 12.60
N PRO A 75 0.57 14.32 13.75
CA PRO A 75 1.06 14.79 15.05
C PRO A 75 2.54 14.47 15.31
N ILE A 76 3.18 13.64 14.49
CA ILE A 76 4.55 13.17 14.71
C ILE A 76 5.55 14.03 13.94
N GLY A 77 5.26 14.33 12.66
CA GLY A 77 6.15 15.11 11.82
C GLY A 77 5.98 14.84 10.33
N ARG A 78 6.93 15.35 9.54
CA ARG A 78 6.88 15.29 8.08
C ARG A 78 6.91 13.85 7.57
N LEU A 79 5.94 13.53 6.71
CA LEU A 79 5.73 12.21 6.14
C LEU A 79 6.54 12.03 4.83
N GLY A 80 7.50 11.12 4.84
CA GLY A 80 8.16 10.59 3.65
C GLY A 80 7.50 9.28 3.21
N ILE A 81 7.40 9.07 1.92
CA ILE A 81 6.82 7.85 1.35
C ILE A 81 7.86 7.10 0.55
N ILE A 82 8.00 5.81 0.83
CA ILE A 82 8.81 4.89 0.03
C ILE A 82 7.84 4.01 -0.77
N ALA A 83 7.84 4.16 -2.09
CA ALA A 83 6.97 3.41 -2.98
C ALA A 83 7.76 2.35 -3.77
N PRO A 84 7.16 1.21 -4.13
CA PRO A 84 7.82 0.24 -4.96
C PRO A 84 7.93 0.75 -6.40
N ARG A 85 9.09 0.56 -7.03
CA ARG A 85 9.26 0.62 -8.47
C ARG A 85 9.25 -0.81 -8.98
N ILE A 86 8.14 -1.22 -9.54
CA ILE A 86 8.01 -2.57 -10.09
C ILE A 86 8.89 -2.69 -11.32
N GLU A 87 9.84 -3.62 -11.28
CA GLU A 87 10.77 -3.93 -12.36
C GLU A 87 10.44 -5.34 -12.86
N SER A 88 9.84 -5.44 -14.05
CA SER A 88 9.71 -6.73 -14.74
C SER A 88 10.98 -7.04 -15.51
N GLY A 89 11.45 -8.29 -15.44
CA GLY A 89 12.72 -8.72 -16.05
C GLY A 89 12.81 -8.59 -17.58
N GLU A 90 11.76 -8.13 -18.25
CA GLU A 90 11.69 -7.95 -19.71
C GLU A 90 11.78 -6.47 -20.14
N GLY A 91 12.25 -5.58 -19.27
CA GLY A 91 12.44 -4.15 -19.61
C GLY A 91 11.16 -3.32 -19.63
N GLU A 92 10.02 -3.92 -19.33
CA GLU A 92 8.77 -3.20 -19.10
C GLU A 92 8.75 -2.60 -17.70
N ASN A 93 9.54 -1.57 -17.48
CA ASN A 93 9.43 -0.78 -16.28
C ASN A 93 8.09 -0.04 -16.29
N LEU A 94 7.18 -0.43 -15.42
CA LEU A 94 6.01 0.39 -15.17
C LEU A 94 6.52 1.79 -14.75
N PRO A 95 6.04 2.87 -15.39
CA PRO A 95 6.51 4.20 -15.06
C PRO A 95 6.34 4.42 -13.55
N SER A 96 7.45 4.73 -12.88
CA SER A 96 7.44 5.14 -11.47
C SER A 96 6.76 6.51 -11.38
N ASN A 97 5.45 6.48 -11.46
CA ASN A 97 4.63 7.67 -11.45
C ASN A 97 4.25 7.99 -9.99
N SER A 98 4.87 9.03 -9.44
CA SER A 98 4.53 9.51 -8.10
C SER A 98 3.20 10.27 -8.05
N ASN A 99 2.51 10.45 -9.18
CA ASN A 99 1.31 11.29 -9.24
C ASN A 99 0.19 10.76 -8.34
N TRP A 100 0.03 9.44 -8.23
CA TRP A 100 -0.99 8.87 -7.35
C TRP A 100 -0.72 9.18 -5.87
N VAL A 101 0.56 9.12 -5.44
CA VAL A 101 0.96 9.50 -4.07
C VAL A 101 0.64 10.96 -3.83
N ARG A 102 1.10 11.85 -4.70
CA ARG A 102 0.88 13.31 -4.57
C ARG A 102 -0.60 13.67 -4.59
N LYS A 103 -1.40 12.96 -5.42
CA LYS A 103 -2.86 13.14 -5.47
C LYS A 103 -3.49 12.80 -4.13
N LEU A 104 -3.16 11.65 -3.53
CA LEU A 104 -3.71 11.23 -2.24
C LEU A 104 -3.26 12.17 -1.11
N ILE A 105 -1.97 12.55 -1.06
CA ILE A 105 -1.45 13.52 -0.09
C ILE A 105 -2.22 14.85 -0.18
N HIS A 106 -2.49 15.32 -1.39
CA HIS A 106 -3.29 16.54 -1.59
C HIS A 106 -4.75 16.35 -1.15
N GLN A 107 -5.36 15.23 -1.55
CA GLN A 107 -6.74 14.87 -1.20
C GLN A 107 -6.95 14.81 0.32
N TYR A 108 -5.98 14.30 1.06
CA TYR A 108 -6.02 14.23 2.53
C TYR A 108 -5.54 15.51 3.23
N GLY A 109 -5.28 16.58 2.47
CA GLY A 109 -4.89 17.88 3.01
C GLY A 109 -3.49 17.94 3.61
N ALA A 110 -2.63 16.95 3.33
CA ALA A 110 -1.32 16.76 3.96
C ALA A 110 -0.14 17.33 3.17
N SER A 111 -0.37 18.12 2.12
CA SER A 111 0.69 18.68 1.27
C SER A 111 1.72 19.51 2.04
N HIS A 112 1.31 20.18 3.11
CA HIS A 112 2.20 20.98 3.95
C HIS A 112 3.13 20.14 4.85
N ASN A 113 2.74 18.90 5.14
CA ASN A 113 3.50 17.99 5.99
C ASN A 113 4.15 16.84 5.20
N PHE A 114 4.17 16.94 3.88
CA PHE A 114 4.76 15.94 2.99
C PHE A 114 6.24 16.22 2.75
N ALA A 115 7.11 15.28 3.09
CA ALA A 115 8.55 15.36 2.88
C ALA A 115 8.93 15.02 1.43
N GLY A 116 8.29 14.00 0.85
CA GLY A 116 8.58 13.56 -0.51
C GLY A 116 8.23 12.10 -0.75
N VAL A 117 8.42 11.66 -1.99
CA VAL A 117 8.32 10.24 -2.35
C VAL A 117 9.61 9.76 -2.98
N ARG A 118 10.10 8.63 -2.49
CA ARG A 118 11.26 7.90 -3.03
C ARG A 118 10.83 6.52 -3.47
N PHE A 119 11.63 5.89 -4.31
CA PHE A 119 11.31 4.60 -4.89
C PHE A 119 12.40 3.59 -4.59
N THR A 120 12.00 2.40 -4.15
CA THR A 120 12.89 1.24 -4.08
C THR A 120 12.53 0.25 -5.19
N PRO A 121 13.52 -0.32 -5.91
CA PRO A 121 13.27 -1.37 -6.88
C PRO A 121 12.56 -2.55 -6.23
N ALA A 122 11.51 -3.05 -6.87
CA ALA A 122 10.76 -4.21 -6.42
C ALA A 122 10.73 -5.22 -7.58
N PRO A 123 11.70 -6.16 -7.61
CA PRO A 123 11.74 -7.20 -8.63
C PRO A 123 10.44 -8.00 -8.65
N HIS A 124 9.91 -8.22 -9.85
CA HIS A 124 8.65 -8.93 -10.06
C HIS A 124 8.85 -9.94 -11.20
N PRO A 125 8.19 -11.11 -11.16
CA PRO A 125 8.14 -11.99 -12.31
C PRO A 125 7.63 -11.26 -13.56
N SER A 126 8.12 -11.65 -14.74
CA SER A 126 7.64 -11.06 -16.00
C SER A 126 6.13 -11.26 -16.17
N ALA A 127 5.49 -10.44 -17.00
CA ALA A 127 4.05 -10.55 -17.27
C ALA A 127 3.67 -11.96 -17.76
N LYS A 128 4.52 -12.56 -18.61
CA LYS A 128 4.35 -13.92 -19.13
C LYS A 128 4.46 -14.97 -18.02
N GLU A 129 5.44 -14.84 -17.15
CA GLU A 129 5.65 -15.75 -16.03
C GLU A 129 4.53 -15.61 -14.99
N THR A 130 4.13 -14.39 -14.70
CA THR A 130 2.98 -14.10 -13.83
C THR A 130 1.71 -14.76 -14.35
N GLU A 131 1.43 -14.64 -15.66
CA GLU A 131 0.25 -15.27 -16.26
C GLU A 131 0.32 -16.79 -16.21
N ARG A 132 1.48 -17.37 -16.44
CA ARG A 132 1.70 -18.81 -16.35
C ARG A 132 1.45 -19.29 -14.92
N LEU A 133 2.11 -18.68 -13.95
CA LEU A 133 2.02 -19.07 -12.54
C LEU A 133 0.63 -18.84 -11.92
N LEU A 134 -0.10 -17.81 -12.35
CA LEU A 134 -1.50 -17.62 -11.95
C LEU A 134 -2.40 -18.82 -12.28
N LYS A 135 -2.08 -19.56 -13.33
CA LYS A 135 -2.85 -20.72 -13.79
C LYS A 135 -2.32 -22.04 -13.24
N GLU A 136 -1.00 -22.15 -13.09
CA GLU A 136 -0.32 -23.41 -12.83
C GLU A 136 0.10 -23.56 -11.38
N ASP A 137 0.61 -22.48 -10.74
CA ASP A 137 1.14 -22.50 -9.38
C ASP A 137 1.07 -21.11 -8.71
N LEU A 138 -0.07 -20.80 -8.14
CA LEU A 138 -0.30 -19.57 -7.40
C LEU A 138 0.64 -19.44 -6.19
N SER A 139 1.00 -20.55 -5.55
CA SER A 139 1.87 -20.54 -4.37
C SER A 139 3.28 -20.08 -4.73
N GLU A 140 3.80 -20.56 -5.87
CA GLU A 140 5.10 -20.13 -6.37
C GLU A 140 5.08 -18.66 -6.78
N LEU A 141 4.01 -18.16 -7.41
CA LEU A 141 3.87 -16.75 -7.71
C LEU A 141 3.93 -15.90 -6.44
N CYS A 142 3.16 -16.28 -5.42
CA CYS A 142 3.15 -15.55 -4.14
C CYS A 142 4.54 -15.55 -3.50
N ARG A 143 5.26 -16.69 -3.53
CA ARG A 143 6.62 -16.80 -3.01
C ARG A 143 7.59 -15.87 -3.73
N LEU A 144 7.61 -15.88 -5.07
CA LEU A 144 8.50 -15.04 -5.87
C LEU A 144 8.23 -13.53 -5.65
N VAL A 145 6.96 -13.13 -5.62
CA VAL A 145 6.59 -11.74 -5.34
C VAL A 145 7.02 -11.33 -3.93
N GLN A 146 6.77 -12.17 -2.94
CA GLN A 146 7.15 -11.89 -1.56
C GLN A 146 8.66 -11.81 -1.37
N GLU A 147 9.44 -12.69 -1.99
CA GLU A 147 10.91 -12.65 -1.97
C GLU A 147 11.43 -11.38 -2.65
N GLY A 148 10.93 -11.04 -3.84
CA GLY A 148 11.33 -9.82 -4.54
C GLY A 148 11.07 -8.56 -3.70
N MET A 149 9.90 -8.49 -3.07
CA MET A 149 9.52 -7.38 -2.19
C MET A 149 10.34 -7.35 -0.89
N SER A 150 10.64 -8.51 -0.30
CA SER A 150 11.49 -8.58 0.89
C SER A 150 12.92 -8.14 0.57
N ASN A 151 13.50 -8.66 -0.51
CA ASN A 151 14.86 -8.31 -0.93
C ASN A 151 15.01 -6.82 -1.28
N SER A 152 13.95 -6.19 -1.77
CA SER A 152 13.94 -4.75 -2.05
C SER A 152 14.13 -3.88 -0.82
N LEU A 153 13.85 -4.40 0.38
CA LEU A 153 14.02 -3.68 1.65
C LEU A 153 15.46 -3.73 2.18
N ASP A 154 16.24 -4.76 1.83
CA ASP A 154 17.52 -5.03 2.52
C ASP A 154 18.55 -3.89 2.31
N GLU A 155 18.99 -3.63 1.10
CA GLU A 155 19.95 -2.55 0.84
C GLU A 155 19.26 -1.26 0.38
N LYS A 156 18.57 -1.34 -0.75
CA LYS A 156 18.01 -0.15 -1.42
C LYS A 156 16.84 0.47 -0.67
N GLY A 157 16.00 -0.34 -0.02
CA GLY A 157 14.91 0.17 0.80
C GLY A 157 15.43 0.93 2.02
N ILE A 158 16.47 0.41 2.67
CA ILE A 158 17.15 1.07 3.79
C ILE A 158 17.86 2.35 3.32
N ASP A 159 18.55 2.33 2.17
CA ASP A 159 19.23 3.50 1.64
C ASP A 159 18.25 4.63 1.30
N GLU A 160 17.13 4.32 0.63
CA GLU A 160 16.12 5.32 0.35
C GLU A 160 15.43 5.84 1.61
N ALA A 161 15.26 4.99 2.63
CA ALA A 161 14.76 5.42 3.93
C ALA A 161 15.71 6.40 4.63
N LYS A 162 17.03 6.12 4.64
CA LYS A 162 18.06 7.04 5.16
C LYS A 162 18.06 8.36 4.40
N ARG A 163 18.05 8.31 3.07
CA ARG A 163 18.00 9.50 2.23
C ARG A 163 16.73 10.32 2.45
N ALA A 164 15.59 9.68 2.68
CA ALA A 164 14.36 10.40 3.04
C ALA A 164 14.50 11.15 4.37
N CYS A 165 15.22 10.59 5.34
CA CYS A 165 15.51 11.28 6.61
C CYS A 165 16.50 12.42 6.43
N ASP A 166 17.59 12.18 5.71
CA ASP A 166 18.75 13.08 5.65
C ASP A 166 18.55 14.22 4.64
N GLU A 167 17.95 13.92 3.49
CA GLU A 167 17.80 14.88 2.38
C GLU A 167 16.42 15.55 2.35
N ASP A 168 15.34 14.82 2.76
CA ASP A 168 13.96 15.32 2.67
C ASP A 168 13.40 15.74 4.04
N ASP A 169 14.16 15.57 5.12
CA ASP A 169 13.75 15.85 6.50
C ASP A 169 12.48 15.07 6.91
N ALA A 170 12.35 13.82 6.47
CA ALA A 170 11.26 12.96 6.89
C ALA A 170 11.43 12.52 8.36
N LYS A 171 10.38 12.68 9.17
CA LYS A 171 10.33 12.23 10.57
C LYS A 171 9.51 10.96 10.73
N VAL A 172 8.65 10.71 9.76
CA VAL A 172 7.83 9.52 9.65
C VAL A 172 8.00 8.97 8.24
N LEU A 173 8.16 7.66 8.10
CA LEU A 173 8.24 6.98 6.82
C LEU A 173 7.10 5.99 6.68
N PHE A 174 6.46 6.01 5.52
CA PHE A 174 5.44 5.05 5.15
C PHE A 174 5.88 4.27 3.91
N PHE A 175 5.93 2.96 4.03
CA PHE A 175 6.25 2.05 2.93
C PHE A 175 4.96 1.68 2.19
N ALA A 176 4.77 2.24 1.01
CA ALA A 176 3.49 2.28 0.31
C ALA A 176 3.22 1.00 -0.51
N CYS A 177 3.35 -0.16 0.11
CA CYS A 177 2.90 -1.44 -0.41
C CYS A 177 2.54 -2.39 0.73
N THR A 178 1.34 -2.95 0.72
CA THR A 178 0.87 -3.86 1.78
C THR A 178 1.65 -5.18 1.85
N ILE A 179 2.32 -5.59 0.77
CA ILE A 179 3.20 -6.76 0.77
C ILE A 179 4.40 -6.58 1.72
N TRP A 180 4.81 -5.35 2.00
CA TRP A 180 5.84 -5.05 2.99
C TRP A 180 5.35 -5.12 4.45
N GLY A 181 4.05 -5.30 4.66
CA GLY A 181 3.49 -5.43 6.01
C GLY A 181 4.15 -6.54 6.80
N GLY A 182 4.64 -6.19 8.01
CA GLY A 182 5.36 -7.12 8.89
C GLY A 182 6.84 -7.35 8.54
N LEU A 183 7.40 -6.73 7.48
CA LEU A 183 8.79 -6.94 7.05
C LEU A 183 9.72 -5.75 7.39
N LEU A 184 9.22 -4.70 8.05
CA LEU A 184 9.90 -3.40 8.16
C LEU A 184 10.84 -3.25 9.37
N ASP A 185 11.00 -4.26 10.20
CA ASP A 185 11.84 -4.18 11.43
C ASP A 185 13.30 -3.83 11.13
N LYS A 186 13.87 -4.39 10.06
CA LYS A 186 15.26 -4.09 9.65
C LYS A 186 15.40 -2.62 9.27
N VAL A 187 14.41 -2.07 8.55
CA VAL A 187 14.42 -0.66 8.15
C VAL A 187 14.28 0.23 9.39
N GLN A 188 13.35 -0.09 10.31
CA GLN A 188 13.17 0.66 11.55
C GLN A 188 14.46 0.73 12.38
N ASN A 189 15.21 -0.35 12.44
CA ASN A 189 16.48 -0.39 13.16
C ASN A 189 17.61 0.40 12.47
N SER A 190 17.42 0.81 11.22
CA SER A 190 18.43 1.49 10.40
C SER A 190 18.23 3.00 10.28
N VAL A 191 17.07 3.53 10.73
CA VAL A 191 16.72 4.95 10.63
C VAL A 191 16.13 5.48 11.93
N SER A 192 16.25 6.79 12.14
CA SER A 192 15.67 7.48 13.32
C SER A 192 14.19 7.81 13.15
N ALA A 193 13.72 7.93 11.90
CA ALA A 193 12.30 8.19 11.62
C ALA A 193 11.41 7.03 12.09
N LYS A 194 10.16 7.35 12.46
CA LYS A 194 9.17 6.31 12.76
C LYS A 194 8.68 5.66 11.48
N ILE A 195 8.69 4.34 11.44
CA ILE A 195 8.16 3.58 10.30
C ILE A 195 6.69 3.24 10.56
N LEU A 196 5.83 3.60 9.64
CA LEU A 196 4.43 3.16 9.62
C LEU A 196 4.30 1.93 8.71
N ASP A 197 4.02 0.80 9.34
CA ASP A 197 3.72 -0.43 8.62
C ASP A 197 2.35 -0.30 7.93
N PRO A 198 2.23 -0.57 6.64
CA PRO A 198 1.01 -0.32 5.88
C PRO A 198 -0.20 -1.13 6.35
N VAL A 199 0.02 -2.34 6.84
CA VAL A 199 -1.08 -3.20 7.31
C VAL A 199 -1.39 -2.90 8.78
N LYS A 200 -0.37 -2.97 9.64
CA LYS A 200 -0.54 -2.79 11.08
C LYS A 200 -1.11 -1.41 11.43
N ASN A 201 -0.58 -0.34 10.80
CA ASN A 201 -1.07 1.02 11.04
C ASN A 201 -2.53 1.19 10.61
N SER A 202 -2.93 0.61 9.46
CA SER A 202 -4.31 0.68 8.97
C SER A 202 -5.30 -0.03 9.89
N VAL A 203 -4.92 -1.20 10.42
CA VAL A 203 -5.77 -1.94 11.36
C VAL A 203 -5.93 -1.17 12.66
N ILE A 204 -4.83 -0.66 13.24
CA ILE A 204 -4.89 0.15 14.47
C ILE A 204 -5.75 1.41 14.25
N PHE A 205 -5.62 2.06 13.10
CA PHE A 205 -6.41 3.23 12.75
C PHE A 205 -7.89 2.90 12.62
N ALA A 206 -8.24 1.78 11.95
CA ALA A 206 -9.61 1.28 11.84
C ALA A 206 -10.22 0.95 13.21
N GLU A 207 -9.46 0.27 14.08
CA GLU A 207 -9.89 -0.05 15.45
C GLU A 207 -10.14 1.22 16.29
N MET A 208 -9.33 2.25 16.11
CA MET A 208 -9.53 3.55 16.76
C MET A 208 -10.85 4.18 16.29
N LEU A 209 -11.09 4.20 14.98
CA LEU A 209 -12.31 4.77 14.41
C LEU A 209 -13.57 4.02 14.85
N ALA A 210 -13.50 2.70 14.97
CA ALA A 210 -14.62 1.88 15.43
C ALA A 210 -15.02 2.10 16.90
N LYS A 211 -14.17 2.76 17.69
CA LYS A 211 -14.41 3.04 19.13
C LYS A 211 -14.91 4.46 19.40
N ILE A 212 -14.96 5.31 18.39
CA ILE A 212 -15.48 6.67 18.47
C ILE A 212 -16.98 6.68 18.19
#